data_299b8ea949097ac21cfc65d4c3dc1de8
#
_entry.id   299b8ea949097ac21cfc65d4c3dc1de8
#
_cell.length_a   1.000
_cell.length_b   1.000
_cell.length_c   1.000
_cell.angle_alpha   90.00
_cell.angle_beta   90.00
_cell.angle_gamma   90.00
#
_symmetry.space_group_name_H-M   'P 1'
#
loop_
_entity.id
_entity.type
_entity.pdbx_description
1 polymer ?
#
loop_
_entity_poly.entity_id
_entity_poly.type
_entity_poly.pdbx_seq_one_letter_code
_entity_poly.pdbx_strand_id
1 'polypeptide(L)'
;MKFKQKMLVALVGTALTAAFSGASAQTVRIANQGDSLSLDPHSLNESLQLSTTGNAYEPLVDLDKKLNVVPGLATSWKQMSPTLWRFDLRKNVKFYDGTPFTADDVLFTMARIAGEGSDMKSYSNDFKEVRKIDSHTVEIETKTPLAILPQVLTQVMIMSKKWCEENNATR
;
A
#
# COMPACT_ATOMS: atom_id res chain seq x y z
N MET A 1 -45.02 4.69 -42.41
CA MET A 1 -43.93 5.28 -41.57
C MET A 1 -43.87 4.71 -40.14
N LYS A 2 -44.98 4.48 -39.47
CA LYS A 2 -45.01 4.03 -38.06
C LYS A 2 -44.48 2.60 -37.82
N PHE A 3 -44.54 1.68 -38.76
CA PHE A 3 -44.09 0.28 -38.63
C PHE A 3 -42.55 0.16 -38.68
N LYS A 4 -41.89 0.92 -39.57
CA LYS A 4 -40.40 0.94 -39.66
C LYS A 4 -39.74 1.54 -38.41
N GLN A 5 -40.37 2.55 -37.78
CA GLN A 5 -39.85 3.14 -36.53
C GLN A 5 -39.94 2.19 -35.34
N LYS A 6 -41.00 1.38 -35.21
CA LYS A 6 -41.16 0.40 -34.16
C LYS A 6 -40.13 -0.75 -34.26
N MET A 7 -39.78 -1.14 -35.49
CA MET A 7 -38.80 -2.18 -35.75
C MET A 7 -37.35 -1.70 -35.46
N LEU A 8 -37.06 -0.41 -35.71
CA LEU A 8 -35.76 0.18 -35.38
C LEU A 8 -35.54 0.30 -33.87
N VAL A 9 -36.59 0.67 -33.13
CA VAL A 9 -36.50 0.77 -31.64
C VAL A 9 -36.34 -0.62 -31.00
N ALA A 10 -36.98 -1.65 -31.56
CA ALA A 10 -36.81 -3.04 -31.07
C ALA A 10 -35.40 -3.58 -31.34
N LEU A 11 -34.77 -3.24 -32.49
CA LEU A 11 -33.40 -3.68 -32.80
C LEU A 11 -32.35 -2.98 -31.94
N VAL A 12 -32.53 -1.70 -31.62
CA VAL A 12 -31.63 -0.94 -30.74
C VAL A 12 -31.74 -1.41 -29.29
N GLY A 13 -32.97 -1.74 -28.83
CA GLY A 13 -33.18 -2.29 -27.46
C GLY A 13 -32.51 -3.65 -27.27
N THR A 14 -32.54 -4.55 -28.28
CA THR A 14 -31.89 -5.87 -28.19
C THR A 14 -30.37 -5.77 -28.30
N ALA A 15 -29.82 -4.80 -29.01
CA ALA A 15 -28.37 -4.59 -29.08
C ALA A 15 -27.77 -4.04 -27.77
N LEU A 16 -28.53 -3.21 -27.05
CA LEU A 16 -28.07 -2.68 -25.74
C LEU A 16 -28.03 -3.75 -24.62
N THR A 17 -28.95 -4.71 -24.64
CA THR A 17 -28.95 -5.80 -23.64
C THR A 17 -27.84 -6.84 -23.87
N ALA A 18 -27.38 -7.03 -25.10
CA ALA A 18 -26.28 -7.93 -25.43
C ALA A 18 -24.90 -7.38 -25.00
N ALA A 19 -24.76 -6.06 -24.79
CA ALA A 19 -23.49 -5.43 -24.40
C ALA A 19 -23.14 -5.60 -22.90
N PHE A 20 -24.09 -6.03 -22.06
CA PHE A 20 -23.86 -6.22 -20.63
C PHE A 20 -23.52 -7.66 -20.20
N SER A 21 -23.49 -8.61 -21.13
CA SER A 21 -23.28 -10.04 -20.81
C SER A 21 -21.81 -10.48 -20.74
N GLY A 22 -20.84 -9.57 -20.77
CA GLY A 22 -19.41 -9.90 -20.93
C GLY A 22 -18.51 -9.70 -19.72
N ALA A 23 -19.00 -9.22 -18.58
CA ALA A 23 -18.17 -9.09 -17.38
C ALA A 23 -18.16 -10.40 -16.58
N SER A 24 -17.45 -11.42 -17.08
CA SER A 24 -17.13 -12.59 -16.27
C SER A 24 -15.97 -12.24 -15.34
N ALA A 25 -16.22 -12.19 -14.03
CA ALA A 25 -15.17 -12.06 -13.06
C ALA A 25 -14.26 -13.29 -13.13
N GLN A 26 -12.97 -13.08 -13.42
CA GLN A 26 -12.00 -14.17 -13.38
C GLN A 26 -11.68 -14.51 -11.92
N THR A 27 -11.87 -15.77 -11.55
CA THR A 27 -11.47 -16.28 -10.24
C THR A 27 -10.01 -16.71 -10.30
N VAL A 28 -9.16 -16.05 -9.54
CA VAL A 28 -7.77 -16.49 -9.31
C VAL A 28 -7.76 -17.43 -8.11
N ARG A 29 -7.22 -18.64 -8.29
CA ARG A 29 -7.03 -19.60 -7.20
C ARG A 29 -5.55 -19.69 -6.90
N ILE A 30 -5.17 -19.40 -5.66
CA ILE A 30 -3.79 -19.46 -5.18
C ILE A 30 -3.72 -20.60 -4.17
N ALA A 31 -2.74 -21.48 -4.31
CA ALA A 31 -2.44 -22.53 -3.35
C ALA A 31 -1.06 -22.26 -2.74
N ASN A 32 -1.01 -22.20 -1.43
CA ASN A 32 0.23 -22.07 -0.64
C ASN A 32 0.40 -23.30 0.25
N GLN A 33 1.60 -23.49 0.79
CA GLN A 33 1.92 -24.58 1.72
C GLN A 33 1.33 -24.37 3.13
N GLY A 34 0.74 -23.21 3.41
CA GLY A 34 0.12 -22.83 4.67
C GLY A 34 -0.89 -21.72 4.47
N ASP A 35 -1.45 -21.24 5.58
CA ASP A 35 -2.39 -20.13 5.60
C ASP A 35 -1.81 -18.95 6.38
N SER A 36 -2.30 -17.73 6.10
CA SER A 36 -1.90 -16.54 6.83
C SER A 36 -2.52 -16.56 8.23
N LEU A 37 -1.70 -16.37 9.26
CA LEU A 37 -2.17 -16.36 10.65
C LEU A 37 -2.85 -15.05 11.03
N SER A 38 -2.58 -13.98 10.30
CA SER A 38 -3.13 -12.66 10.55
C SER A 38 -3.22 -11.86 9.24
N LEU A 39 -4.12 -10.90 9.17
CA LEU A 39 -4.15 -9.86 8.13
C LEU A 39 -3.45 -8.57 8.56
N ASP A 40 -2.92 -8.52 9.77
CA ASP A 40 -2.07 -7.42 10.24
C ASP A 40 -0.66 -7.57 9.64
N PRO A 41 -0.21 -6.62 8.80
CA PRO A 41 1.07 -6.73 8.10
C PRO A 41 2.30 -6.61 9.02
N HIS A 42 2.11 -6.24 10.28
CA HIS A 42 3.21 -6.07 11.25
C HIS A 42 3.25 -7.14 12.34
N SER A 43 2.31 -8.08 12.32
CA SER A 43 2.20 -9.13 13.36
C SER A 43 3.16 -10.30 13.19
N LEU A 44 3.65 -10.53 11.97
CA LEU A 44 4.59 -11.62 11.65
C LEU A 44 5.53 -11.20 10.54
N ASN A 45 6.83 -11.39 10.76
CA ASN A 45 7.89 -11.16 9.79
C ASN A 45 8.27 -12.47 9.10
N GLU A 46 7.37 -13.04 8.31
CA GLU A 46 7.62 -14.27 7.56
C GLU A 46 7.04 -14.20 6.15
N SER A 47 7.62 -14.95 5.22
CA SER A 47 7.38 -14.81 3.78
C SER A 47 5.93 -15.03 3.36
N LEU A 48 5.22 -16.00 3.96
CA LEU A 48 3.82 -16.29 3.62
C LEU A 48 2.90 -15.15 4.06
N GLN A 49 3.11 -14.64 5.26
CA GLN A 49 2.38 -13.50 5.81
C GLN A 49 2.61 -12.25 4.96
N LEU A 50 3.86 -11.91 4.67
CA LEU A 50 4.22 -10.74 3.85
C LEU A 50 3.67 -10.86 2.42
N SER A 51 3.73 -12.05 1.81
CA SER A 51 3.15 -12.32 0.49
C SER A 51 1.63 -12.15 0.48
N THR A 52 0.94 -12.56 1.54
CA THR A 52 -0.52 -12.44 1.65
C THR A 52 -0.92 -10.98 1.87
N THR A 53 -0.31 -10.30 2.83
CA THR A 53 -0.62 -8.91 3.17
C THR A 53 -0.22 -7.93 2.07
N GLY A 54 0.84 -8.21 1.30
CA GLY A 54 1.25 -7.43 0.13
C GLY A 54 0.22 -7.35 -1.01
N ASN A 55 -0.85 -8.18 -0.98
CA ASN A 55 -1.98 -8.01 -1.90
C ASN A 55 -3.00 -6.96 -1.44
N ALA A 56 -2.95 -6.52 -0.19
CA ALA A 56 -3.90 -5.58 0.40
C ALA A 56 -3.25 -4.26 0.86
N TYR A 57 -1.96 -4.26 1.11
CA TYR A 57 -1.20 -3.11 1.59
C TYR A 57 -0.09 -2.73 0.62
N GLU A 58 0.29 -1.46 0.61
CA GLU A 58 1.39 -0.95 -0.20
C GLU A 58 2.50 -0.36 0.69
N PRO A 59 3.79 -0.59 0.35
CA PRO A 59 4.93 0.08 1.00
C PRO A 59 5.19 1.47 0.38
N LEU A 60 6.12 2.23 0.97
CA LEU A 60 6.57 3.49 0.36
C LEU A 60 7.26 3.27 -0.99
N VAL A 61 8.07 2.26 -1.07
CA VAL A 61 8.79 1.82 -2.27
C VAL A 61 8.67 0.31 -2.40
N ASP A 62 8.68 -0.19 -3.62
CA ASP A 62 8.46 -1.61 -3.92
C ASP A 62 9.63 -2.18 -4.72
N LEU A 63 9.59 -3.47 -5.04
CA LEU A 63 10.57 -4.15 -5.88
C LEU A 63 9.94 -4.59 -7.20
N ASP A 64 10.62 -4.33 -8.30
CA ASP A 64 10.24 -4.90 -9.57
C ASP A 64 10.67 -6.39 -9.67
N LYS A 65 10.33 -7.05 -10.79
CA LYS A 65 10.69 -8.46 -11.06
C LYS A 65 12.20 -8.72 -11.12
N LYS A 66 13.02 -7.65 -11.22
CA LYS A 66 14.48 -7.71 -11.23
C LYS A 66 15.09 -7.30 -9.90
N LEU A 67 14.24 -7.11 -8.87
CA LEU A 67 14.62 -6.65 -7.53
C LEU A 67 15.18 -5.21 -7.50
N ASN A 68 14.87 -4.38 -8.49
CA ASN A 68 15.16 -2.96 -8.41
C ASN A 68 14.11 -2.27 -7.56
N VAL A 69 14.52 -1.31 -6.74
CA VAL A 69 13.59 -0.46 -5.99
C VAL A 69 12.85 0.47 -6.95
N VAL A 70 11.54 0.43 -6.88
CA VAL A 70 10.62 1.22 -7.72
C VAL A 70 9.64 2.00 -6.85
N PRO A 71 9.01 3.07 -7.38
CA PRO A 71 7.97 3.81 -6.66
C PRO A 71 6.80 2.92 -6.22
N GLY A 72 6.41 3.08 -4.94
CA GLY A 72 5.18 2.59 -4.35
C GLY A 72 4.28 3.76 -3.95
N LEU A 73 4.01 3.94 -2.65
CA LEU A 73 3.31 5.11 -2.12
C LEU A 73 4.19 6.38 -2.11
N ALA A 74 5.52 6.25 -2.21
CA ALA A 74 6.40 7.37 -2.55
C ALA A 74 6.63 7.40 -4.06
N THR A 75 6.54 8.58 -4.66
CA THR A 75 6.80 8.82 -6.09
C THR A 75 8.27 9.03 -6.39
N SER A 76 9.01 9.52 -5.40
CA SER A 76 10.46 9.76 -5.47
C SER A 76 11.07 9.77 -4.08
N TRP A 77 12.38 9.55 -4.03
CA TRP A 77 13.17 9.67 -2.81
C TRP A 77 14.57 10.17 -3.12
N LYS A 78 15.18 10.82 -2.13
CA LYS A 78 16.52 11.37 -2.25
C LYS A 78 17.27 11.27 -0.94
N GLN A 79 18.52 10.84 -1.02
CA GLN A 79 19.44 10.92 0.11
C GLN A 79 19.95 12.36 0.24
N MET A 80 19.56 13.03 1.32
CA MET A 80 19.91 14.42 1.59
C MET A 80 21.28 14.53 2.30
N SER A 81 21.62 13.51 3.09
CA SER A 81 22.91 13.33 3.74
C SER A 81 23.14 11.83 3.97
N PRO A 82 24.32 11.36 4.42
CA PRO A 82 24.56 9.94 4.69
C PRO A 82 23.53 9.29 5.62
N THR A 83 22.89 10.06 6.49
CA THR A 83 21.90 9.59 7.48
C THR A 83 20.49 10.15 7.25
N LEU A 84 20.25 10.97 6.24
CA LEU A 84 18.95 11.62 6.02
C LEU A 84 18.41 11.33 4.64
N TRP A 85 17.21 10.78 4.59
CA TRP A 85 16.45 10.53 3.38
C TRP A 85 15.15 11.31 3.37
N ARG A 86 14.75 11.83 2.21
CA ARG A 86 13.46 12.46 1.96
C ARG A 86 12.68 11.63 0.95
N PHE A 87 11.38 11.48 1.22
CA PHE A 87 10.42 10.77 0.36
C PHE A 87 9.26 11.69 0.02
N ASP A 88 8.96 11.83 -1.27
CA ASP A 88 7.80 12.55 -1.77
C ASP A 88 6.66 11.57 -1.99
N LEU A 89 5.52 11.77 -1.33
CA LEU A 89 4.41 10.83 -1.31
C LEU A 89 3.45 11.06 -2.48
N ARG A 90 2.83 9.98 -2.96
CA ARG A 90 1.81 10.00 -4.00
C ARG A 90 0.57 10.74 -3.49
N LYS A 91 0.09 11.70 -4.27
CA LYS A 91 -1.13 12.46 -3.97
C LYS A 91 -2.37 11.72 -4.47
N ASN A 92 -3.54 12.06 -3.92
CA ASN A 92 -4.84 11.52 -4.31
C ASN A 92 -4.99 10.00 -4.12
N VAL A 93 -4.18 9.40 -3.26
CA VAL A 93 -4.36 8.02 -2.81
C VAL A 93 -5.38 8.00 -1.66
N LYS A 94 -6.21 6.96 -1.63
CA LYS A 94 -7.19 6.71 -0.58
C LYS A 94 -7.08 5.28 -0.09
N PHE A 95 -7.27 5.10 1.19
CA PHE A 95 -7.51 3.78 1.77
C PHE A 95 -8.87 3.22 1.37
N TYR A 96 -9.13 1.94 1.65
CA TYR A 96 -10.40 1.27 1.31
C TYR A 96 -11.62 1.91 1.96
N ASP A 97 -11.47 2.56 3.10
CA ASP A 97 -12.53 3.33 3.80
C ASP A 97 -12.77 4.73 3.20
N GLY A 98 -12.02 5.09 2.15
CA GLY A 98 -12.10 6.36 1.45
C GLY A 98 -11.28 7.49 2.10
N THR A 99 -10.62 7.26 3.24
CA THR A 99 -9.76 8.25 3.88
C THR A 99 -8.51 8.53 3.04
N PRO A 100 -8.02 9.78 2.98
CA PRO A 100 -6.82 10.11 2.22
C PRO A 100 -5.57 9.57 2.90
N PHE A 101 -4.64 9.04 2.08
CA PHE A 101 -3.28 8.73 2.51
C PHE A 101 -2.44 10.00 2.63
N THR A 102 -1.72 10.16 3.73
CA THR A 102 -0.86 11.31 4.02
C THR A 102 0.41 10.91 4.77
N ALA A 103 1.28 11.88 5.00
CA ALA A 103 2.48 11.71 5.83
C ALA A 103 2.17 11.25 7.27
N ASP A 104 0.97 11.57 7.81
CA ASP A 104 0.59 11.12 9.16
C ASP A 104 0.46 9.61 9.25
N ASP A 105 0.03 8.94 8.18
CA ASP A 105 -0.05 7.48 8.10
C ASP A 105 1.33 6.84 8.05
N VAL A 106 2.29 7.50 7.38
CA VAL A 106 3.69 7.07 7.36
C VAL A 106 4.30 7.15 8.77
N LEU A 107 4.16 8.31 9.43
CA LEU A 107 4.67 8.49 10.79
C LEU A 107 4.06 7.47 11.76
N PHE A 108 2.74 7.28 11.67
CA PHE A 108 2.02 6.27 12.47
C PHE A 108 2.58 4.87 12.23
N THR A 109 2.73 4.48 10.96
CA THR A 109 3.26 3.16 10.59
C THR A 109 4.67 2.94 11.13
N MET A 110 5.56 3.94 10.98
CA MET A 110 6.94 3.83 11.48
C MET A 110 7.00 3.73 13.01
N ALA A 111 6.14 4.44 13.71
CA ALA A 111 6.01 4.31 15.17
C ALA A 111 5.44 2.93 15.57
N ARG A 112 4.44 2.43 14.81
CA ARG A 112 3.81 1.14 15.07
C ARG A 112 4.78 -0.03 14.91
N ILE A 113 5.58 -0.06 13.84
CA ILE A 113 6.58 -1.14 13.65
C ILE A 113 7.67 -1.13 14.73
N ALA A 114 7.97 0.01 15.33
CA ALA A 114 8.91 0.13 16.45
C ALA A 114 8.29 -0.26 17.80
N GLY A 115 6.97 -0.35 17.89
CA GLY A 115 6.21 -0.58 19.12
C GLY A 115 6.25 -2.02 19.63
N GLU A 116 5.69 -2.23 20.83
CA GLU A 116 5.48 -3.57 21.38
C GLU A 116 4.42 -4.33 20.55
N GLY A 117 4.62 -5.65 20.41
CA GLY A 117 3.71 -6.52 19.64
C GLY A 117 3.99 -6.55 18.13
N SER A 118 4.94 -5.77 17.62
CA SER A 118 5.35 -5.81 16.21
C SER A 118 6.54 -6.76 16.01
N ASP A 119 6.43 -7.69 15.06
CA ASP A 119 7.56 -8.52 14.61
C ASP A 119 8.43 -7.80 13.57
N MET A 120 8.02 -6.57 13.16
CA MET A 120 8.74 -5.75 12.19
C MET A 120 9.75 -4.79 12.82
N LYS A 121 10.02 -4.87 14.12
CA LYS A 121 10.94 -3.98 14.86
C LYS A 121 12.34 -3.88 14.23
N SER A 122 12.83 -4.97 13.66
CA SER A 122 14.16 -5.00 13.02
C SER A 122 14.30 -3.97 11.89
N TYR A 123 13.22 -3.65 11.20
CA TYR A 123 13.22 -2.66 10.10
C TYR A 123 13.29 -1.21 10.59
N SER A 124 12.98 -0.95 11.86
CA SER A 124 13.02 0.39 12.47
C SER A 124 14.23 0.61 13.40
N ASN A 125 15.04 -0.41 13.66
CA ASN A 125 16.16 -0.33 14.62
C ASN A 125 17.17 0.78 14.31
N ASP A 126 17.39 1.07 13.03
CA ASP A 126 18.32 2.10 12.57
C ASP A 126 17.68 3.48 12.49
N PHE A 127 16.36 3.61 12.68
CA PHE A 127 15.70 4.92 12.64
C PHE A 127 16.03 5.71 13.90
N LYS A 128 16.43 6.95 13.70
CA LYS A 128 16.62 7.95 14.76
C LYS A 128 15.35 8.78 14.89
N GLU A 129 14.83 9.26 13.77
CA GLU A 129 13.64 10.11 13.73
C GLU A 129 12.93 9.98 12.37
N VAL A 130 11.60 10.03 12.39
CA VAL A 130 10.77 10.17 11.19
C VAL A 130 9.97 11.45 11.33
N ARG A 131 10.13 12.37 10.37
CA ARG A 131 9.54 13.72 10.42
C ARG A 131 8.60 13.95 9.26
N LYS A 132 7.45 14.53 9.56
CA LYS A 132 6.55 15.11 8.57
C LYS A 132 7.07 16.51 8.20
N ILE A 133 7.34 16.74 6.92
CA ILE A 133 7.69 18.06 6.38
C ILE A 133 6.41 18.78 5.96
N ASP A 134 5.56 18.08 5.21
CA ASP A 134 4.21 18.51 4.86
C ASP A 134 3.29 17.27 4.72
N SER A 135 2.07 17.44 4.21
CA SER A 135 1.11 16.32 4.07
C SER A 135 1.56 15.22 3.11
N HIS A 136 2.54 15.48 2.24
CA HIS A 136 3.01 14.56 1.21
C HIS A 136 4.54 14.48 1.12
N THR A 137 5.25 14.91 2.16
CA THR A 137 6.72 14.83 2.23
C THR A 137 7.12 14.38 3.63
N VAL A 138 7.92 13.33 3.71
CA VAL A 138 8.50 12.83 4.95
C VAL A 138 10.01 12.75 4.87
N GLU A 139 10.65 12.89 6.02
CA GLU A 139 12.08 12.63 6.19
C GLU A 139 12.29 11.50 7.20
N ILE A 140 13.23 10.62 6.87
CA ILE A 140 13.69 9.56 7.77
C ILE A 140 15.16 9.80 8.04
N GLU A 141 15.49 10.07 9.30
CA GLU A 141 16.87 10.18 9.79
C GLU A 141 17.26 8.86 10.44
N THR A 142 18.42 8.34 10.08
CA THR A 142 18.99 7.12 10.61
C THR A 142 20.11 7.42 11.62
N LYS A 143 20.34 6.51 12.58
CA LYS A 143 21.38 6.63 13.61
C LYS A 143 22.79 6.62 13.02
N THR A 144 22.98 5.84 11.96
CA THR A 144 24.22 5.68 11.23
C THR A 144 23.95 5.76 9.73
N PRO A 145 24.95 6.01 8.86
CA PRO A 145 24.77 6.01 7.41
C PRO A 145 24.11 4.71 6.91
N LEU A 146 22.98 4.83 6.21
CA LEU A 146 22.20 3.69 5.70
C LEU A 146 21.81 3.92 4.25
N ALA A 147 22.68 3.53 3.33
CA ALA A 147 22.46 3.68 1.89
C ALA A 147 21.33 2.79 1.35
N ILE A 148 21.01 1.68 2.03
CA ILE A 148 19.99 0.72 1.63
C ILE A 148 18.62 1.00 2.26
N LEU A 149 18.40 2.18 2.86
CA LEU A 149 17.12 2.51 3.49
C LEU A 149 15.91 2.28 2.56
N PRO A 150 15.93 2.66 1.26
CA PRO A 150 14.82 2.38 0.37
C PRO A 150 14.50 0.87 0.25
N GLN A 151 15.52 0.01 0.18
CA GLN A 151 15.33 -1.45 0.16
C GLN A 151 14.68 -1.95 1.46
N VAL A 152 15.10 -1.42 2.61
CA VAL A 152 14.51 -1.78 3.92
C VAL A 152 13.01 -1.45 3.93
N LEU A 153 12.62 -0.30 3.37
CA LEU A 153 11.24 0.17 3.35
C LEU A 153 10.30 -0.61 2.40
N THR A 154 10.84 -1.45 1.52
CA THR A 154 9.99 -2.33 0.67
C THR A 154 9.21 -3.37 1.48
N GLN A 155 9.64 -3.65 2.70
CA GLN A 155 9.00 -4.62 3.59
C GLN A 155 8.01 -3.97 4.58
N VAL A 156 7.96 -2.63 4.62
CA VAL A 156 7.14 -1.89 5.60
C VAL A 156 5.83 -1.45 4.93
N MET A 157 4.78 -2.23 5.14
CA MET A 157 3.44 -1.95 4.63
C MET A 157 2.80 -0.79 5.39
N ILE A 158 2.25 0.19 4.66
CA ILE A 158 1.62 1.38 5.25
C ILE A 158 0.20 1.07 5.71
N MET A 159 -0.14 1.51 6.91
CA MET A 159 -1.48 1.37 7.49
C MET A 159 -2.15 2.73 7.68
N SER A 160 -3.48 2.75 7.60
CA SER A 160 -4.27 3.95 7.92
C SER A 160 -4.21 4.22 9.42
N LYS A 161 -3.65 5.37 9.80
CA LYS A 161 -3.63 5.86 11.18
C LYS A 161 -5.05 5.93 11.75
N LYS A 162 -5.95 6.58 11.02
CA LYS A 162 -7.34 6.78 11.45
C LYS A 162 -8.04 5.46 11.72
N TRP A 163 -7.98 4.52 10.75
CA TRP A 163 -8.62 3.22 10.91
C TRP A 163 -8.07 2.44 12.11
N CYS A 164 -6.75 2.45 12.30
CA CYS A 164 -6.11 1.76 13.42
C CYS A 164 -6.51 2.36 14.78
N GLU A 165 -6.60 3.70 14.89
CA GLU A 165 -7.03 4.38 16.10
C GLU A 165 -8.51 4.08 16.44
N GLU A 166 -9.40 4.12 15.43
CA GLU A 166 -10.84 3.84 15.59
C GLU A 166 -11.14 2.37 15.91
N ASN A 167 -10.27 1.44 15.51
CA ASN A 167 -10.47 -0.02 15.67
C ASN A 167 -9.54 -0.67 16.71
N ASN A 168 -8.87 0.12 17.55
CA ASN A 168 -7.92 -0.36 18.57
C ASN A 168 -6.78 -1.23 18.01
N ALA A 169 -6.34 -0.94 16.78
CA ALA A 169 -5.28 -1.66 16.05
C ALA A 169 -3.96 -0.87 16.02
N THR A 170 -3.66 -0.13 17.08
CA THR A 170 -2.46 0.72 17.19
C THR A 170 -1.21 -0.05 17.62
N ARG A 171 -1.36 -1.30 18.03
CA ARG A 171 -0.29 -2.21 18.47
C ARG A 171 -0.27 -3.44 17.60
#